data_3de7760b898928b07dee4d62d03b3617
#
_entry.id   3de7760b898928b07dee4d62d03b3617
#
_cell.length_a   1.000
_cell.length_b   1.000
_cell.length_c   1.000
_cell.angle_alpha   90.00
_cell.angle_beta   90.00
_cell.angle_gamma   90.00
#
_symmetry.space_group_name_H-M   'P 1'
#
loop_
_entity.id
_entity.type
_entity.pdbx_description
1 polymer ?
#
loop_
_entity_poly.entity_id
_entity_poly.type
_entity_poly.pdbx_seq_one_letter_code
_entity_poly.pdbx_strand_id
1 'polypeptide(L)'
;MKRLLLLMACAAAAACSADWRDTSLPPQKRAELLTAEMTLDEKIGQLTSPYGWEMYERHGDSVRLTDAFREAVQNGHIGMLWGTFRADPWTQKDLRTGLTPQLAARLANRMQRY
;
A
#
# COMPACT_ATOMS: atom_id res chain seq x y z
N MET A 1 -57.10 -11.87 -33.68
CA MET A 1 -56.33 -12.16 -32.45
C MET A 1 -54.95 -11.51 -32.60
N LYS A 2 -54.74 -10.33 -32.01
CA LYS A 2 -53.47 -9.57 -32.11
C LYS A 2 -52.65 -9.89 -30.86
N ARG A 3 -51.52 -10.56 -31.05
CA ARG A 3 -50.57 -10.84 -29.96
C ARG A 3 -49.72 -9.57 -29.74
N LEU A 4 -49.94 -8.92 -28.61
CA LEU A 4 -49.15 -7.78 -28.13
C LEU A 4 -47.87 -8.34 -27.49
N LEU A 5 -46.74 -8.22 -28.20
CA LEU A 5 -45.40 -8.50 -27.64
C LEU A 5 -44.98 -7.33 -26.77
N LEU A 6 -44.98 -7.56 -25.45
CA LEU A 6 -44.43 -6.62 -24.48
C LEU A 6 -42.92 -6.81 -24.44
N LEU A 7 -42.18 -5.92 -25.10
CA LEU A 7 -40.71 -5.84 -24.97
C LEU A 7 -40.39 -5.18 -23.63
N MET A 8 -40.04 -5.97 -22.62
CA MET A 8 -39.41 -5.47 -21.42
C MET A 8 -37.95 -5.12 -21.74
N ALA A 9 -37.71 -3.82 -21.96
CA ALA A 9 -36.33 -3.30 -21.98
C ALA A 9 -35.81 -3.24 -20.54
N CYS A 10 -35.02 -4.22 -20.14
CA CYS A 10 -34.20 -4.13 -18.96
C CYS A 10 -33.10 -3.07 -19.21
N ALA A 11 -33.38 -1.85 -18.83
CA ALA A 11 -32.34 -0.84 -18.67
C ALA A 11 -31.49 -1.24 -17.46
N ALA A 12 -30.41 -1.96 -17.71
CA ALA A 12 -29.36 -2.13 -16.72
C ALA A 12 -28.73 -0.75 -16.51
N ALA A 13 -29.22 -0.03 -15.49
CA ALA A 13 -28.52 1.13 -14.98
C ALA A 13 -27.19 0.62 -14.45
N ALA A 14 -26.11 0.84 -15.23
CA ALA A 14 -24.75 0.75 -14.72
C ALA A 14 -24.66 1.79 -13.61
N ALA A 15 -24.87 1.36 -12.37
CA ALA A 15 -24.55 2.17 -11.21
C ALA A 15 -23.05 2.43 -11.30
N CYS A 16 -22.68 3.66 -11.66
CA CYS A 16 -21.30 4.13 -11.58
C CYS A 16 -20.97 4.11 -10.08
N SER A 17 -20.40 2.99 -9.60
CA SER A 17 -19.94 2.89 -8.22
C SER A 17 -18.85 3.93 -8.05
N ALA A 18 -18.98 4.79 -7.05
CA ALA A 18 -17.95 5.78 -6.74
C ALA A 18 -16.63 5.04 -6.48
N ASP A 19 -15.56 5.44 -7.18
CA ASP A 19 -14.23 4.87 -7.04
C ASP A 19 -13.46 5.64 -5.94
N TRP A 20 -12.82 4.93 -5.03
CA TRP A 20 -11.97 5.55 -4.01
C TRP A 20 -10.77 6.31 -4.61
N ARG A 21 -10.42 6.03 -5.87
CA ARG A 21 -9.34 6.72 -6.61
C ARG A 21 -9.77 8.11 -7.09
N ASP A 22 -11.07 8.41 -7.08
CA ASP A 22 -11.58 9.73 -7.47
C ASP A 22 -11.13 10.78 -6.44
N THR A 23 -10.15 11.59 -6.82
CA THR A 23 -9.59 12.65 -5.98
C THR A 23 -10.54 13.82 -5.75
N SER A 24 -11.65 13.92 -6.47
CA SER A 24 -12.69 14.93 -6.24
C SER A 24 -13.55 14.62 -5.00
N LEU A 25 -13.57 13.36 -4.56
CA LEU A 25 -14.27 12.93 -3.36
C LEU A 25 -13.53 13.35 -2.08
N PRO A 26 -14.27 13.69 -1.01
CA PRO A 26 -13.66 13.93 0.30
C PRO A 26 -12.83 12.74 0.79
N PRO A 27 -11.69 12.95 1.47
CA PRO A 27 -10.83 11.87 1.96
C PRO A 27 -11.56 10.80 2.78
N GLN A 28 -12.50 11.21 3.62
CA GLN A 28 -13.33 10.30 4.41
C GLN A 28 -14.13 9.36 3.51
N LYS A 29 -14.76 9.88 2.47
CA LYS A 29 -15.55 9.07 1.53
C LYS A 29 -14.67 8.09 0.76
N ARG A 30 -13.48 8.52 0.36
CA ARG A 30 -12.50 7.65 -0.31
C ARG A 30 -12.03 6.52 0.60
N ALA A 31 -11.77 6.81 1.88
CA ALA A 31 -11.37 5.80 2.86
C ALA A 31 -12.49 4.76 3.10
N GLU A 32 -13.75 5.19 3.18
CA GLU A 32 -14.91 4.28 3.30
C GLU A 32 -15.02 3.34 2.10
N LEU A 33 -14.89 3.88 0.88
CA LEU A 33 -14.96 3.11 -0.36
C LEU A 33 -13.81 2.10 -0.43
N LEU A 34 -12.56 2.52 -0.16
CA LEU A 34 -11.40 1.63 -0.12
C LEU A 34 -11.59 0.52 0.91
N THR A 35 -12.00 0.87 2.13
CA THR A 35 -12.20 -0.12 3.20
C THR A 35 -13.30 -1.13 2.85
N ALA A 36 -14.32 -0.72 2.09
CA ALA A 36 -15.38 -1.62 1.64
C ALA A 36 -14.88 -2.64 0.60
N GLU A 37 -13.91 -2.27 -0.24
CA GLU A 37 -13.31 -3.15 -1.26
C GLU A 37 -12.26 -4.10 -0.68
N MET A 38 -11.58 -3.72 0.41
CA MET A 38 -10.52 -4.51 1.03
C MET A 38 -11.02 -5.84 1.56
N THR A 39 -10.24 -6.89 1.31
CA THR A 39 -10.39 -8.21 1.95
C THR A 39 -10.10 -8.14 3.45
N LEU A 40 -10.40 -9.21 4.18
CA LEU A 40 -10.07 -9.30 5.60
C LEU A 40 -8.54 -9.31 5.81
N ASP A 41 -7.80 -10.04 4.97
CA ASP A 41 -6.34 -10.13 5.07
C ASP A 41 -5.67 -8.77 4.81
N GLU A 42 -6.12 -8.01 3.82
CA GLU A 42 -5.65 -6.65 3.59
C GLU A 42 -5.95 -5.72 4.78
N LYS A 43 -7.13 -5.84 5.40
CA LYS A 43 -7.47 -5.06 6.60
C LYS A 43 -6.58 -5.41 7.79
N ILE A 44 -6.30 -6.71 7.99
CA ILE A 44 -5.38 -7.18 9.05
C ILE A 44 -3.96 -6.67 8.76
N GLY A 45 -3.51 -6.76 7.52
CA GLY A 45 -2.19 -6.26 7.10
C GLY A 45 -1.98 -4.79 7.40
N GLN A 46 -3.02 -3.95 7.26
CA GLN A 46 -2.94 -2.52 7.60
C GLN A 46 -2.69 -2.26 9.09
N LEU A 47 -2.99 -3.21 9.96
CA LEU A 47 -2.71 -3.15 11.41
C LEU A 47 -1.33 -3.70 11.77
N THR A 48 -0.61 -4.28 10.81
CA THR A 48 0.71 -4.89 11.00
C THR A 48 1.80 -3.86 10.75
N SER A 49 2.80 -3.84 11.64
CA SER A 49 3.92 -2.89 11.56
C SER A 49 5.26 -3.60 11.77
N PRO A 50 5.82 -4.22 10.73
CA PRO A 50 7.12 -4.89 10.82
C PRO A 50 8.27 -3.88 10.95
N TYR A 51 9.45 -4.39 11.30
CA TYR A 51 10.65 -3.59 11.48
C TYR A 51 11.20 -3.06 10.15
N GLY A 52 11.13 -1.75 9.98
CA GLY A 52 11.51 -1.13 8.72
C GLY A 52 13.00 -1.16 8.41
N TRP A 53 13.89 -1.28 9.41
CA TRP A 53 15.34 -1.39 9.19
C TRP A 53 15.76 -2.76 8.60
N GLU A 54 14.91 -3.77 8.59
CA GLU A 54 15.12 -5.08 7.96
C GLU A 54 14.67 -5.09 6.49
N MET A 55 13.96 -4.05 6.07
CA MET A 55 13.33 -3.96 4.76
C MET A 55 14.26 -3.45 3.65
N TYR A 56 15.50 -3.13 4.00
CA TYR A 56 16.51 -2.64 3.06
C TYR A 56 17.92 -3.06 3.40
N GLU A 57 18.76 -3.05 2.40
CA GLU A 57 20.21 -3.18 2.52
C GLU A 57 20.90 -1.97 1.87
N ARG A 58 21.95 -1.47 2.55
CA ARG A 58 22.83 -0.44 2.00
C ARG A 58 24.04 -1.07 1.33
N HIS A 59 24.32 -0.69 0.10
CA HIS A 59 25.53 -1.05 -0.66
C HIS A 59 26.24 0.24 -1.08
N GLY A 60 27.20 0.70 -0.25
CA GLY A 60 27.90 1.97 -0.49
C GLY A 60 26.93 3.13 -0.54
N ASP A 61 26.84 3.79 -1.69
CA ASP A 61 25.94 4.94 -1.95
C ASP A 61 24.60 4.55 -2.58
N SER A 62 24.24 3.27 -2.48
CA SER A 62 22.95 2.78 -2.96
C SER A 62 22.19 2.01 -1.87
N VAL A 63 20.87 1.89 -2.05
CA VAL A 63 20.00 1.09 -1.21
C VAL A 63 19.17 0.15 -2.07
N ARG A 64 18.89 -1.05 -1.57
CA ARG A 64 18.02 -2.04 -2.20
C ARG A 64 16.94 -2.47 -1.22
N LEU A 65 15.77 -2.79 -1.75
CA LEU A 65 14.69 -3.43 -0.99
C LEU A 65 15.02 -4.92 -0.84
N THR A 66 14.82 -5.45 0.36
CA THR A 66 15.00 -6.88 0.65
C THR A 66 13.81 -7.70 0.15
N ASP A 67 13.96 -9.01 0.11
CA ASP A 67 12.84 -9.91 -0.18
C ASP A 67 11.81 -9.87 0.95
N ALA A 68 12.25 -9.63 2.20
CA ALA A 68 11.36 -9.41 3.33
C ALA A 68 10.39 -8.23 3.10
N PHE A 69 10.87 -7.13 2.48
CA PHE A 69 9.99 -6.02 2.10
C PHE A 69 8.95 -6.45 1.06
N ARG A 70 9.39 -7.16 0.02
CA ARG A 70 8.49 -7.62 -1.04
C ARG A 70 7.40 -8.54 -0.50
N GLU A 71 7.80 -9.49 0.34
CA GLU A 71 6.89 -10.42 1.02
C GLU A 71 5.90 -9.68 1.92
N ALA A 72 6.38 -8.74 2.72
CA ALA A 72 5.55 -7.95 3.62
C ALA A 72 4.49 -7.13 2.85
N VAL A 73 4.84 -6.58 1.68
CA VAL A 73 3.88 -5.83 0.86
C VAL A 73 2.92 -6.76 0.12
N GLN A 74 3.43 -7.79 -0.56
CA GLN A 74 2.64 -8.62 -1.46
C GLN A 74 1.71 -9.59 -0.73
N ASN A 75 2.18 -10.18 0.36
CA ASN A 75 1.45 -11.21 1.10
C ASN A 75 1.02 -10.73 2.49
N GLY A 76 1.78 -9.81 3.09
CA GLY A 76 1.46 -9.24 4.39
C GLY A 76 0.56 -8.02 4.34
N HIS A 77 0.36 -7.40 3.16
CA HIS A 77 -0.49 -6.22 2.95
C HIS A 77 -0.24 -5.09 3.96
N ILE A 78 1.02 -4.89 4.35
CA ILE A 78 1.41 -3.97 5.43
C ILE A 78 0.98 -2.52 5.17
N GLY A 79 0.45 -1.86 6.21
CA GLY A 79 0.08 -0.44 6.15
C GLY A 79 1.20 0.49 6.61
N MET A 80 2.17 0.00 7.38
CA MET A 80 3.19 0.83 8.01
C MET A 80 4.47 0.02 8.26
N LEU A 81 5.60 0.73 8.31
CA LEU A 81 6.89 0.20 8.76
C LEU A 81 7.35 0.99 10.00
N TRP A 82 7.75 0.27 11.05
CA TRP A 82 8.28 0.91 12.24
C TRP A 82 9.81 1.05 12.19
N GLY A 83 10.31 2.24 12.53
CA GLY A 83 11.73 2.48 12.72
C GLY A 83 12.60 2.34 11.47
N THR A 84 12.07 2.55 10.26
CA THR A 84 12.78 2.35 8.98
C THR A 84 14.13 3.07 8.91
N PHE A 85 14.22 4.27 9.45
CA PHE A 85 15.44 5.09 9.39
C PHE A 85 16.27 5.02 10.67
N ARG A 86 15.91 4.14 11.58
CA ARG A 86 16.57 3.97 12.87
C ARG A 86 17.97 3.38 12.69
N ALA A 87 18.94 3.94 13.43
CA ALA A 87 20.31 3.47 13.46
C ALA A 87 20.83 3.57 14.90
N ASP A 88 20.90 2.46 15.59
CA ASP A 88 21.32 2.34 16.99
C ASP A 88 21.78 0.89 17.28
N PRO A 89 22.31 0.61 18.47
CA PRO A 89 22.80 -0.74 18.83
C PRO A 89 21.76 -1.85 18.70
N TRP A 90 20.46 -1.53 18.87
CA TRP A 90 19.41 -2.53 18.72
C TRP A 90 19.21 -2.94 17.26
N THR A 91 19.18 -1.95 16.35
CA THR A 91 19.03 -2.21 14.91
C THR A 91 20.30 -2.74 14.27
N GLN A 92 21.43 -2.70 14.98
CA GLN A 92 22.77 -3.03 14.47
C GLN A 92 23.17 -2.19 13.24
N LYS A 93 22.54 -1.03 13.06
CA LYS A 93 22.88 -0.05 12.04
C LYS A 93 23.80 1.01 12.64
N ASP A 94 24.84 1.36 11.91
CA ASP A 94 25.83 2.38 12.26
C ASP A 94 26.01 3.41 11.13
N LEU A 95 27.01 4.27 11.22
CA LEU A 95 27.31 5.27 10.18
C LEU A 95 27.65 4.66 8.81
N ARG A 96 28.06 3.40 8.75
CA ARG A 96 28.41 2.68 7.51
C ARG A 96 27.24 1.89 6.96
N THR A 97 26.46 1.26 7.83
CA THR A 97 25.35 0.38 7.47
C THR A 97 23.99 1.05 7.53
N GLY A 98 23.86 2.14 8.28
CA GLY A 98 22.69 2.99 8.32
C GLY A 98 22.59 3.94 7.14
N LEU A 99 21.55 4.75 7.11
CA LEU A 99 21.23 5.62 5.99
C LEU A 99 21.80 7.05 6.21
N THR A 100 22.38 7.60 5.16
CA THR A 100 22.55 9.06 5.06
C THR A 100 21.19 9.70 4.75
N PRO A 101 21.00 11.03 4.96
CA PRO A 101 19.75 11.71 4.59
C PRO A 101 19.35 11.49 3.13
N GLN A 102 20.32 11.48 2.22
CA GLN A 102 20.09 11.27 0.79
C GLN A 102 19.64 9.83 0.50
N LEU A 103 20.27 8.85 1.16
CA LEU A 103 19.88 7.44 1.02
C LEU A 103 18.51 7.18 1.65
N ALA A 104 18.17 7.83 2.75
CA ALA A 104 16.86 7.74 3.37
C ALA A 104 15.76 8.25 2.42
N ALA A 105 15.96 9.39 1.79
CA ALA A 105 15.01 9.90 0.79
C ALA A 105 14.87 8.97 -0.42
N ARG A 106 16.00 8.42 -0.93
CA ARG A 106 15.97 7.45 -2.03
C ARG A 106 15.23 6.16 -1.64
N LEU A 107 15.46 5.67 -0.43
CA LEU A 107 14.79 4.49 0.10
C LEU A 107 13.28 4.72 0.22
N ALA A 108 12.86 5.81 0.86
CA ALA A 108 11.45 6.17 0.99
C ALA A 108 10.75 6.21 -0.37
N ASN A 109 11.34 6.93 -1.34
CA ASN A 109 10.80 6.99 -2.70
C ASN A 109 10.74 5.62 -3.40
N ARG A 110 11.71 4.72 -3.12
CA ARG A 110 11.71 3.38 -3.71
C ARG A 110 10.63 2.50 -3.10
N MET A 111 10.41 2.58 -1.78
CA MET A 111 9.35 1.88 -1.09
C MET A 111 7.97 2.34 -1.57
N GLN A 112 7.77 3.64 -1.77
CA GLN A 112 6.50 4.21 -2.22
C GLN A 112 6.16 3.90 -3.70
N ARG A 113 7.14 3.52 -4.49
CA ARG A 113 6.94 3.17 -5.91
C ARG A 113 6.76 1.67 -6.15
N TYR A 114 6.96 0.88 -5.13
CA TYR A 114 6.79 -0.56 -5.20
C TYR A 114 5.33 -0.96 -5.12
#